data_357ceeb964001b52fcdf20ff97a9b298
#
_entry.id   357ceeb964001b52fcdf20ff97a9b298
#
_cell.length_a   1.000
_cell.length_b   1.000
_cell.length_c   1.000
_cell.angle_alpha   90.00
_cell.angle_beta   90.00
_cell.angle_gamma   90.00
#
_symmetry.space_group_name_H-M   'P 1'
#
loop_
_entity.id
_entity.type
_entity.pdbx_description
1 polymer ?
#
loop_
_entity_poly.entity_id
_entity_poly.type
_entity_poly.pdbx_seq_one_letter_code
_entity_poly.pdbx_strand_id
1 'polypeptide(L)'
;LEYLEKTFAISLYFYNPNIYPQAEYERRKDELLTFIEKYNNSIQVITEKTYQASDFYEATGVKTETDLQKEGERGERCRRCYAFRIKKAFIYAREHGFDYITTTLSISPHKDAEKINAIGRALEEELLESEQLEDGAIAKKAGNKPRFLYADFKKNKGFLRSLELSKEFGLYRQDYCGCLYSIRDGIIE
;
A
#
# COMPACT_ATOMS: atom_id res chain seq x y z
N LEU A 1 13.17 -0.88 0.76
CA LEU A 1 13.83 -2.19 0.91
C LEU A 1 15.16 -2.04 1.60
N GLU A 2 16.20 -1.47 1.00
CA GLU A 2 17.57 -1.35 1.52
C GLU A 2 17.69 -0.96 3.00
N TYR A 3 16.75 -0.17 3.50
CA TYR A 3 16.76 0.26 4.91
C TYR A 3 16.19 -0.82 5.83
N LEU A 4 15.06 -1.41 5.45
CA LEU A 4 14.34 -2.35 6.30
C LEU A 4 14.95 -3.77 6.30
N GLU A 5 15.54 -4.22 5.20
CA GLU A 5 16.14 -5.57 5.11
C GLU A 5 17.34 -5.77 6.05
N LYS A 6 17.91 -4.69 6.57
CA LYS A 6 18.97 -4.75 7.59
C LYS A 6 18.48 -5.26 8.95
N THR A 7 17.16 -5.21 9.17
CA THR A 7 16.56 -5.50 10.48
C THR A 7 15.44 -6.53 10.39
N PHE A 8 14.75 -6.59 9.26
CA PHE A 8 13.54 -7.40 9.07
C PHE A 8 13.68 -8.37 7.91
N ALA A 9 13.11 -9.56 8.06
CA ALA A 9 12.75 -10.39 6.92
C ALA A 9 11.56 -9.76 6.21
N ILE A 10 11.70 -9.46 4.91
CA ILE A 10 10.72 -8.68 4.16
C ILE A 10 9.96 -9.57 3.18
N SER A 11 8.65 -9.38 3.13
CA SER A 11 7.80 -9.76 2.00
C SER A 11 7.08 -8.53 1.45
N LEU A 12 6.85 -8.49 0.15
CA LEU A 12 6.16 -7.39 -0.51
C LEU A 12 4.74 -7.82 -0.85
N TYR A 13 3.75 -7.08 -0.37
CA TYR A 13 2.36 -7.27 -0.73
C TYR A 13 1.91 -6.21 -1.74
N PHE A 14 1.77 -6.61 -2.99
CA PHE A 14 1.31 -5.75 -4.07
C PHE A 14 -0.21 -5.81 -4.18
N TYR A 15 -0.90 -4.94 -3.41
CA TYR A 15 -2.34 -4.77 -3.45
C TYR A 15 -2.70 -3.34 -3.84
N ASN A 16 -3.05 -3.14 -5.11
CA ASN A 16 -3.23 -1.81 -5.70
C ASN A 16 -4.47 -1.73 -6.61
N PRO A 17 -5.69 -2.02 -6.10
CA PRO A 17 -6.90 -2.01 -6.94
C PRO A 17 -7.29 -0.61 -7.43
N ASN A 18 -6.63 0.43 -6.90
CA ASN A 18 -6.80 1.82 -7.32
C ASN A 18 -6.11 2.16 -8.64
N ILE A 19 -5.20 1.32 -9.12
CA ILE A 19 -4.44 1.63 -10.35
C ILE A 19 -5.36 1.44 -11.57
N TYR A 20 -5.49 2.48 -12.37
CA TYR A 20 -6.27 2.52 -13.60
C TYR A 20 -5.40 3.12 -14.73
N PRO A 21 -5.51 2.61 -15.97
CA PRO A 21 -6.26 1.41 -16.37
C PRO A 21 -5.60 0.09 -15.92
N GLN A 22 -6.27 -1.03 -16.17
CA GLN A 22 -5.71 -2.34 -15.80
C GLN A 22 -4.33 -2.59 -16.43
N ALA A 23 -4.09 -2.13 -17.65
CA ALA A 23 -2.78 -2.25 -18.29
C ALA A 23 -1.66 -1.58 -17.47
N GLU A 24 -1.95 -0.45 -16.83
CA GLU A 24 -1.00 0.23 -15.93
C GLU A 24 -0.78 -0.55 -14.63
N TYR A 25 -1.82 -1.20 -14.11
CA TYR A 25 -1.68 -2.10 -12.97
C TYR A 25 -0.73 -3.27 -13.29
N GLU A 26 -0.96 -3.95 -14.42
CA GLU A 26 -0.11 -5.06 -14.86
C GLU A 26 1.34 -4.57 -15.09
N ARG A 27 1.52 -3.47 -15.78
CA ARG A 27 2.84 -2.86 -15.99
C ARG A 27 3.59 -2.62 -14.68
N ARG A 28 2.95 -2.04 -13.66
CA ARG A 28 3.60 -1.78 -12.36
C ARG A 28 3.87 -3.05 -11.58
N LYS A 29 3.03 -4.05 -11.72
CA LYS A 29 3.22 -5.36 -11.11
C LYS A 29 4.44 -6.05 -11.72
N ASP A 30 4.51 -6.12 -13.04
CA ASP A 30 5.60 -6.77 -13.77
C ASP A 30 6.94 -6.05 -13.51
N GLU A 31 6.91 -4.71 -13.45
CA GLU A 31 8.07 -3.91 -13.07
C GLU A 31 8.57 -4.25 -11.66
N LEU A 32 7.66 -4.41 -10.69
CA LEU A 32 8.04 -4.82 -9.34
C LEU A 32 8.67 -6.22 -9.34
N LEU A 33 8.08 -7.18 -10.03
CA LEU A 33 8.59 -8.55 -10.12
C LEU A 33 9.99 -8.57 -10.74
N THR A 34 10.17 -7.90 -11.88
CA THR A 34 11.46 -7.77 -12.57
C THR A 34 12.52 -7.08 -11.69
N PHE A 35 12.12 -6.04 -10.95
CA PHE A 35 13.02 -5.36 -10.03
C PHE A 35 13.49 -6.29 -8.92
N ILE A 36 12.57 -7.02 -8.27
CA ILE A 36 12.92 -7.91 -7.16
C ILE A 36 13.80 -9.08 -7.63
N GLU A 37 13.55 -9.63 -8.80
CA GLU A 37 14.41 -10.66 -9.38
C GLU A 37 15.87 -10.20 -9.54
N LYS A 38 16.09 -8.94 -9.93
CA LYS A 38 17.43 -8.35 -10.08
C LYS A 38 18.04 -7.88 -8.76
N TYR A 39 17.22 -7.36 -7.86
CA TYR A 39 17.66 -6.74 -6.61
C TYR A 39 17.98 -7.78 -5.54
N ASN A 40 17.02 -8.64 -5.23
CA ASN A 40 17.14 -9.72 -4.26
C ASN A 40 16.00 -10.73 -4.44
N ASN A 41 16.24 -11.79 -5.17
CA ASN A 41 15.26 -12.81 -5.51
C ASN A 41 14.78 -13.67 -4.31
N SER A 42 15.39 -13.51 -3.12
CA SER A 42 14.90 -14.16 -1.91
C SER A 42 13.71 -13.44 -1.28
N ILE A 43 13.41 -12.21 -1.70
CA ILE A 43 12.27 -11.44 -1.22
C ILE A 43 11.00 -11.95 -1.89
N GLN A 44 10.07 -12.45 -1.08
CA GLN A 44 8.78 -12.90 -1.57
C GLN A 44 7.92 -11.71 -2.04
N VAL A 45 7.37 -11.79 -3.25
CA VAL A 45 6.36 -10.86 -3.74
C VAL A 45 5.01 -11.57 -3.76
N ILE A 46 4.05 -11.00 -3.05
CA ILE A 46 2.68 -11.50 -2.91
C ILE A 46 1.78 -10.60 -3.74
N THR A 47 1.03 -11.19 -4.66
CA THR A 47 0.10 -10.48 -5.54
C THR A 47 -1.26 -11.13 -5.50
N GLU A 48 -2.33 -10.35 -5.72
CA GLU A 48 -3.66 -10.92 -5.93
C GLU A 48 -3.75 -11.64 -7.29
N LYS A 49 -4.55 -12.70 -7.34
CA LYS A 49 -4.75 -13.51 -8.56
C LYS A 49 -5.43 -12.71 -9.67
N THR A 50 -6.30 -11.78 -9.28
CA THR A 50 -7.10 -10.99 -10.22
C THR A 50 -7.08 -9.52 -9.82
N TYR A 51 -7.01 -8.65 -10.83
CA TYR A 51 -7.21 -7.21 -10.63
C TYR A 51 -8.70 -6.90 -10.46
N GLN A 52 -9.07 -6.28 -9.33
CA GLN A 52 -10.44 -5.92 -9.02
C GLN A 52 -10.54 -4.44 -8.63
N ALA A 53 -10.74 -3.59 -9.62
CA ALA A 53 -10.94 -2.15 -9.39
C ALA A 53 -12.20 -1.84 -8.58
N SER A 54 -13.22 -2.73 -8.61
CA SER A 54 -14.44 -2.62 -7.80
C SER A 54 -14.13 -2.40 -6.32
N ASP A 55 -13.17 -3.14 -5.78
CA ASP A 55 -12.79 -3.06 -4.37
C ASP A 55 -12.41 -1.63 -3.95
N PHE A 56 -11.66 -0.94 -4.81
CA PHE A 56 -11.29 0.45 -4.59
C PHE A 56 -12.51 1.38 -4.63
N TYR A 57 -13.40 1.21 -5.60
CA TYR A 57 -14.57 2.06 -5.75
C TYR A 57 -15.56 1.90 -4.59
N GLU A 58 -15.77 0.67 -4.14
CA GLU A 58 -16.64 0.36 -3.00
C GLU A 58 -16.04 0.93 -1.70
N ALA A 59 -14.76 0.63 -1.42
CA ALA A 59 -14.10 1.07 -0.21
C ALA A 59 -13.99 2.59 -0.08
N THR A 60 -13.85 3.30 -1.19
CA THR A 60 -13.73 4.76 -1.17
C THR A 60 -15.06 5.49 -1.29
N GLY A 61 -16.12 4.83 -1.78
CA GLY A 61 -17.42 5.46 -2.06
C GLY A 61 -17.38 6.47 -3.20
N VAL A 62 -16.30 6.53 -3.97
CA VAL A 62 -16.06 7.58 -4.97
C VAL A 62 -17.06 7.58 -6.13
N LYS A 63 -17.75 6.47 -6.39
CA LYS A 63 -18.82 6.38 -7.41
C LYS A 63 -20.15 6.95 -6.93
N THR A 64 -20.40 6.89 -5.62
CA THR A 64 -21.64 7.37 -4.99
C THR A 64 -21.51 8.80 -4.48
N GLU A 65 -20.36 9.14 -3.92
CA GLU A 65 -20.01 10.47 -3.40
C GLU A 65 -19.21 11.24 -4.47
N THR A 66 -19.87 11.83 -5.45
CA THR A 66 -19.24 12.43 -6.63
C THR A 66 -18.30 13.60 -6.34
N ASP A 67 -18.46 14.26 -5.20
CA ASP A 67 -17.54 15.33 -4.78
C ASP A 67 -16.13 14.80 -4.50
N LEU A 68 -16.00 13.54 -4.08
CA LEU A 68 -14.70 12.89 -3.91
C LEU A 68 -13.92 12.75 -5.22
N GLN A 69 -14.61 12.73 -6.37
CA GLN A 69 -13.96 12.64 -7.68
C GLN A 69 -13.17 13.91 -8.02
N LYS A 70 -13.67 15.07 -7.56
CA LYS A 70 -13.08 16.38 -7.81
C LYS A 70 -11.98 16.76 -6.83
N GLU A 71 -11.82 15.98 -5.76
CA GLU A 71 -10.77 16.23 -4.77
C GLU A 71 -9.38 16.06 -5.37
N GLY A 72 -8.50 16.97 -4.98
CA GLY A 72 -7.07 16.82 -5.22
C GLY A 72 -6.46 15.64 -4.45
N GLU A 73 -5.17 15.37 -4.67
CA GLU A 73 -4.42 14.43 -3.86
C GLU A 73 -4.41 14.87 -2.38
N ARG A 74 -4.34 13.90 -1.47
CA ARG A 74 -4.37 14.03 0.00
C ARG A 74 -5.76 14.35 0.59
N GLY A 75 -6.82 14.47 -0.21
CA GLY A 75 -8.19 14.63 0.24
C GLY A 75 -8.77 13.36 0.87
N GLU A 76 -10.08 13.38 1.14
CA GLU A 76 -10.80 12.28 1.79
C GLU A 76 -10.75 11.00 0.96
N ARG A 77 -10.92 11.08 -0.35
CA ARG A 77 -10.73 9.93 -1.26
C ARG A 77 -9.40 9.22 -1.03
N CYS A 78 -8.31 9.99 -0.92
CA CYS A 78 -6.98 9.42 -0.68
C CYS A 78 -6.87 8.78 0.70
N ARG A 79 -7.47 9.38 1.73
CA ARG A 79 -7.49 8.82 3.10
C ARG A 79 -8.21 7.48 3.14
N ARG A 80 -9.39 7.39 2.52
CA ARG A 80 -10.14 6.12 2.40
C ARG A 80 -9.35 5.07 1.62
N CYS A 81 -8.67 5.45 0.55
CA CYS A 81 -7.78 4.56 -0.20
C CYS A 81 -6.63 4.03 0.67
N TYR A 82 -5.99 4.87 1.48
CA TYR A 82 -4.92 4.44 2.39
C TYR A 82 -5.46 3.47 3.45
N ALA A 83 -6.58 3.83 4.10
CA ALA A 83 -7.20 2.99 5.12
C ALA A 83 -7.55 1.60 4.57
N PHE A 84 -8.19 1.56 3.41
CA PHE A 84 -8.57 0.31 2.76
C PHE A 84 -7.36 -0.59 2.47
N ARG A 85 -6.31 -0.04 1.86
CA ARG A 85 -5.12 -0.81 1.49
C ARG A 85 -4.32 -1.27 2.72
N ILE A 86 -4.20 -0.42 3.73
CA ILE A 86 -3.53 -0.77 4.99
C ILE A 86 -4.33 -1.84 5.74
N LYS A 87 -5.67 -1.73 5.78
CA LYS A 87 -6.56 -2.75 6.40
C LYS A 87 -6.40 -4.12 5.72
N LYS A 88 -6.33 -4.15 4.39
CA LYS A 88 -6.06 -5.41 3.65
C LYS A 88 -4.69 -5.99 3.97
N ALA A 89 -3.66 -5.16 4.10
CA ALA A 89 -2.34 -5.61 4.52
C ALA A 89 -2.34 -6.17 5.95
N PHE A 90 -3.07 -5.57 6.88
CA PHE A 90 -3.25 -6.10 8.24
C PHE A 90 -3.92 -7.48 8.25
N ILE A 91 -5.03 -7.61 7.50
CA ILE A 91 -5.76 -8.89 7.41
C ILE A 91 -4.81 -9.98 6.88
N TYR A 92 -4.13 -9.69 5.77
CA TYR A 92 -3.16 -10.62 5.20
C TYR A 92 -2.03 -10.98 6.19
N ALA A 93 -1.46 -9.99 6.85
CA ALA A 93 -0.38 -10.17 7.81
C ALA A 93 -0.80 -11.06 8.99
N ARG A 94 -2.01 -10.86 9.51
CA ARG A 94 -2.58 -11.68 10.59
C ARG A 94 -2.76 -13.14 10.16
N GLU A 95 -3.32 -13.37 8.98
CA GLU A 95 -3.59 -14.71 8.47
C GLU A 95 -2.32 -15.50 8.16
N HIS A 96 -1.22 -14.80 7.84
CA HIS A 96 0.03 -15.42 7.40
C HIS A 96 1.18 -15.28 8.41
N GLY A 97 0.89 -14.78 9.61
CA GLY A 97 1.86 -14.78 10.72
C GLY A 97 2.97 -13.73 10.63
N PHE A 98 2.73 -12.59 9.99
CA PHE A 98 3.67 -11.48 9.97
C PHE A 98 3.61 -10.68 11.28
N ASP A 99 4.76 -10.19 11.76
CA ASP A 99 4.87 -9.41 12.99
C ASP A 99 4.59 -7.93 12.78
N TYR A 100 4.92 -7.42 11.59
CA TYR A 100 4.80 -5.99 11.26
C TYR A 100 4.25 -5.79 9.87
N ILE A 101 3.54 -4.67 9.70
CA ILE A 101 3.23 -4.12 8.39
C ILE A 101 3.72 -2.68 8.30
N THR A 102 4.04 -2.25 7.10
CA THR A 102 4.29 -0.85 6.75
C THR A 102 3.88 -0.60 5.30
N THR A 103 3.94 0.64 4.86
CA THR A 103 3.60 0.98 3.49
C THR A 103 4.65 1.87 2.83
N THR A 104 4.97 1.61 1.59
CA THR A 104 5.87 2.44 0.77
C THR A 104 5.22 3.76 0.33
N LEU A 105 3.94 3.98 0.59
CA LEU A 105 3.25 5.23 0.24
C LEU A 105 3.96 6.47 0.80
N SER A 106 4.55 6.36 2.00
CA SER A 106 5.20 7.48 2.68
C SER A 106 6.50 7.96 2.01
N ILE A 107 7.04 7.24 1.01
CA ILE A 107 8.24 7.68 0.28
C ILE A 107 7.93 8.82 -0.71
N SER A 108 6.71 8.89 -1.22
CA SER A 108 6.32 9.91 -2.19
C SER A 108 6.21 11.30 -1.55
N PRO A 109 6.81 12.34 -2.14
CA PRO A 109 6.65 13.72 -1.67
C PRO A 109 5.20 14.22 -1.79
N HIS A 110 4.38 13.58 -2.64
CA HIS A 110 2.97 13.91 -2.84
C HIS A 110 2.05 13.24 -1.82
N LYS A 111 2.57 12.42 -0.90
CA LYS A 111 1.79 11.71 0.12
C LYS A 111 2.06 12.26 1.51
N ASP A 112 1.00 12.31 2.30
CA ASP A 112 1.04 12.77 3.69
C ASP A 112 1.40 11.59 4.61
N ALA A 113 2.69 11.51 4.98
CA ALA A 113 3.18 10.41 5.81
C ALA A 113 2.57 10.42 7.21
N GLU A 114 2.27 11.59 7.80
CA GLU A 114 1.67 11.67 9.13
C GLU A 114 0.27 11.08 9.13
N LYS A 115 -0.56 11.45 8.15
CA LYS A 115 -1.91 10.88 7.99
C LYS A 115 -1.88 9.39 7.69
N ILE A 116 -0.97 8.92 6.84
CA ILE A 116 -0.80 7.49 6.55
C ILE A 116 -0.47 6.73 7.83
N ASN A 117 0.45 7.24 8.64
CA ASN A 117 0.86 6.62 9.88
C ASN A 117 -0.26 6.68 10.96
N ALA A 118 -1.01 7.78 11.02
CA ALA A 118 -2.17 7.88 11.93
C ALA A 118 -3.26 6.85 11.57
N ILE A 119 -3.55 6.68 10.27
CA ILE A 119 -4.49 5.67 9.79
C ILE A 119 -3.99 4.26 10.15
N GLY A 120 -2.70 3.98 9.96
CA GLY A 120 -2.14 2.68 10.28
C GLY A 120 -2.26 2.33 11.76
N ARG A 121 -2.02 3.28 12.65
CA ARG A 121 -2.18 3.09 14.10
C ARG A 121 -3.64 2.91 14.51
N ALA A 122 -4.54 3.73 13.98
CA ALA A 122 -5.97 3.60 14.28
C ALA A 122 -6.51 2.22 13.86
N LEU A 123 -6.07 1.69 12.72
CA LEU A 123 -6.44 0.36 12.28
C LEU A 123 -5.81 -0.75 13.13
N GLU A 124 -4.58 -0.59 13.62
CA GLU A 124 -3.98 -1.50 14.60
C GLU A 124 -4.84 -1.58 15.87
N GLU A 125 -5.24 -0.43 16.41
CA GLU A 125 -6.10 -0.34 17.62
C GLU A 125 -7.47 -0.96 17.37
N GLU A 126 -8.16 -0.61 16.25
CA GLU A 126 -9.46 -1.19 15.86
C GLU A 126 -9.43 -2.71 15.79
N LEU A 127 -8.38 -3.27 15.19
CA LEU A 127 -8.24 -4.71 15.04
C LEU A 127 -7.92 -5.42 16.36
N LEU A 128 -7.19 -4.77 17.27
CA LEU A 128 -6.93 -5.30 18.61
C LEU A 128 -8.18 -5.29 19.48
N GLU A 129 -9.01 -4.24 19.38
CA GLU A 129 -10.26 -4.11 20.15
C GLU A 129 -11.32 -5.10 19.66
N SER A 130 -11.46 -5.30 18.35
CA SER A 130 -12.45 -6.24 17.80
C SER A 130 -12.21 -7.68 18.27
N GLU A 131 -10.97 -8.08 18.49
CA GLU A 131 -10.63 -9.40 19.01
C GLU A 131 -11.00 -9.59 20.49
N GLN A 132 -10.96 -8.53 21.29
CA GLN A 132 -11.33 -8.61 22.72
C GLN A 132 -12.84 -8.85 22.91
N LEU A 133 -13.65 -8.46 21.93
CA LEU A 133 -15.11 -8.66 21.96
C LEU A 133 -15.55 -10.05 21.49
N GLU A 134 -14.71 -10.76 20.75
CA GLU A 134 -15.00 -12.11 20.23
C GLU A 134 -14.55 -13.25 21.18
N ASP A 135 -14.01 -12.97 22.34
CA ASP A 135 -13.41 -13.93 23.30
C ASP A 135 -14.43 -14.91 23.95
N GLY A 136 -15.65 -15.03 23.40
CA GLY A 136 -16.72 -15.89 23.94
C GLY A 136 -16.78 -17.32 23.38
N ALA A 137 -16.27 -17.66 22.21
CA ALA A 137 -16.48 -19.01 21.64
C ALA A 137 -15.48 -19.49 20.56
N ILE A 138 -14.63 -18.67 19.93
CA ILE A 138 -13.80 -19.08 18.78
C ILE A 138 -12.31 -18.71 18.95
N ALA A 139 -11.79 -18.72 20.15
CA ALA A 139 -10.38 -18.48 20.48
C ALA A 139 -9.41 -19.61 20.02
N LYS A 140 -9.61 -20.25 18.88
CA LYS A 140 -8.77 -21.38 18.41
C LYS A 140 -7.89 -21.09 17.19
N LYS A 141 -7.80 -19.87 16.72
CA LYS A 141 -6.72 -19.39 15.84
C LYS A 141 -6.31 -17.97 16.27
N ALA A 142 -5.67 -17.87 17.42
CA ALA A 142 -4.94 -16.65 17.76
C ALA A 142 -3.82 -16.51 16.69
N GLY A 143 -4.17 -15.88 15.57
CA GLY A 143 -3.20 -15.45 14.57
C GLY A 143 -2.23 -14.46 15.20
N ASN A 144 -1.07 -14.27 14.59
CA ASN A 144 -0.14 -13.23 14.99
C ASN A 144 -0.86 -11.87 15.04
N LYS A 145 -0.48 -10.98 15.96
CA LYS A 145 -1.01 -9.62 16.08
C LYS A 145 -0.04 -8.65 15.41
N PRO A 146 -0.16 -8.44 14.10
CA PRO A 146 0.78 -7.58 13.40
C PRO A 146 0.67 -6.14 13.91
N ARG A 147 1.82 -5.47 14.05
CA ARG A 147 1.91 -4.07 14.47
C ARG A 147 2.19 -3.18 13.26
N PHE A 148 1.70 -1.95 13.30
CA PHE A 148 2.03 -0.97 12.29
C PHE A 148 3.39 -0.32 12.56
N LEU A 149 4.34 -0.54 11.65
CA LEU A 149 5.64 0.11 11.71
C LEU A 149 5.52 1.55 11.19
N TYR A 150 5.58 2.52 12.10
CA TYR A 150 5.60 3.94 11.77
C TYR A 150 6.81 4.27 10.90
N ALA A 151 6.60 4.83 9.72
CA ALA A 151 7.69 5.19 8.83
C ALA A 151 7.38 6.42 7.97
N ASP A 152 8.37 7.30 7.85
CA ASP A 152 8.41 8.33 6.81
C ASP A 152 9.65 8.12 5.94
N PHE A 153 9.48 7.32 4.91
CA PHE A 153 10.57 6.92 4.02
C PHE A 153 11.13 8.07 3.15
N LYS A 154 10.53 9.27 3.17
CA LYS A 154 11.12 10.47 2.55
C LYS A 154 12.31 11.00 3.33
N LYS A 155 12.29 10.84 4.66
CA LYS A 155 13.35 11.33 5.55
C LYS A 155 14.69 10.67 5.21
N ASN A 156 15.77 11.27 5.70
CA ASN A 156 17.14 10.80 5.51
C ASN A 156 17.50 10.55 4.04
N LYS A 157 17.03 11.44 3.13
CA LYS A 157 17.24 11.34 1.68
C LYS A 157 16.60 10.10 1.02
N GLY A 158 15.66 9.42 1.67
CA GLY A 158 15.07 8.19 1.15
C GLY A 158 14.38 8.37 -0.20
N PHE A 159 13.72 9.51 -0.44
CA PHE A 159 13.18 9.81 -1.77
C PHE A 159 14.28 9.95 -2.82
N LEU A 160 15.39 10.65 -2.51
CA LEU A 160 16.53 10.78 -3.45
C LEU A 160 17.12 9.40 -3.74
N ARG A 161 17.31 8.57 -2.71
CA ARG A 161 17.79 7.19 -2.91
C ARG A 161 16.86 6.37 -3.81
N SER A 162 15.55 6.57 -3.72
CA SER A 162 14.60 5.91 -4.62
C SER A 162 14.77 6.34 -6.09
N LEU A 163 15.17 7.59 -6.34
CA LEU A 163 15.49 8.07 -7.69
C LEU A 163 16.75 7.42 -8.24
N GLU A 164 17.78 7.31 -7.39
CA GLU A 164 19.04 6.64 -7.74
C GLU A 164 18.81 5.19 -8.11
N LEU A 165 18.08 4.44 -7.27
CA LEU A 165 17.70 3.05 -7.53
C LEU A 165 16.89 2.90 -8.82
N SER A 166 15.93 3.81 -9.05
CA SER A 166 15.15 3.79 -10.29
C SER A 166 16.04 3.94 -11.52
N LYS A 167 17.08 4.77 -11.43
CA LYS A 167 18.06 4.95 -12.53
C LYS A 167 18.99 3.74 -12.65
N GLU A 168 19.48 3.22 -11.53
CA GLU A 168 20.40 2.08 -11.45
C GLU A 168 19.80 0.82 -12.08
N PHE A 169 18.54 0.55 -11.77
CA PHE A 169 17.81 -0.63 -12.25
C PHE A 169 16.97 -0.37 -13.51
N GLY A 170 16.98 0.86 -14.06
CA GLY A 170 16.21 1.23 -15.25
C GLY A 170 14.70 1.14 -15.05
N LEU A 171 14.19 1.47 -13.82
CA LEU A 171 12.80 1.27 -13.47
C LEU A 171 11.88 2.30 -14.12
N TYR A 172 10.71 1.83 -14.54
CA TYR A 172 9.61 2.68 -14.95
C TYR A 172 9.19 3.64 -13.82
N ARG A 173 9.05 4.88 -14.15
CA ARG A 173 8.60 5.90 -13.20
C ARG A 173 7.25 6.44 -13.63
N GLN A 174 6.24 6.13 -12.81
CA GLN A 174 4.89 6.65 -13.00
C GLN A 174 4.83 8.15 -12.72
N ASP A 175 4.02 8.87 -13.46
CA ASP A 175 3.76 10.31 -13.36
C ASP A 175 2.48 10.64 -12.58
N TYR A 176 1.66 9.62 -12.26
CA TYR A 176 0.46 9.76 -11.42
C TYR A 176 0.39 8.63 -10.37
N CYS A 177 -0.47 8.78 -9.36
CA CYS A 177 -0.52 7.82 -8.24
C CYS A 177 -1.15 6.46 -8.62
N GLY A 178 -1.75 6.36 -9.79
CA GLY A 178 -2.49 5.19 -10.28
C GLY A 178 -4.00 5.35 -10.22
N CYS A 179 -4.54 6.17 -9.33
CA CYS A 179 -5.97 6.42 -9.24
C CYS A 179 -6.45 7.20 -10.48
N LEU A 180 -7.55 6.75 -11.10
CA LEU A 180 -8.19 7.43 -12.24
C LEU A 180 -8.32 8.96 -12.00
N TYR A 181 -8.74 9.35 -10.81
CA TYR A 181 -8.97 10.75 -10.43
C TYR A 181 -7.68 11.54 -10.12
N SER A 182 -6.52 10.95 -10.31
CA SER A 182 -5.21 11.63 -10.22
C SER A 182 -4.51 11.78 -11.56
N ILE A 183 -5.15 11.30 -12.63
CA ILE A 183 -4.68 11.52 -13.99
C ILE A 183 -4.90 12.99 -14.32
N ARG A 184 -3.85 13.66 -14.79
CA ARG A 184 -3.92 15.04 -15.26
C ARG A 184 -4.35 15.05 -16.71
N ASP A 185 -5.12 16.07 -17.12
CA ASP A 185 -5.58 16.23 -18.51
C ASP A 185 -4.39 16.11 -19.47
N GLY A 186 -4.47 15.18 -20.43
CA GLY A 186 -3.44 14.90 -21.42
C GLY A 186 -2.70 13.56 -21.29
N ILE A 187 -3.01 12.71 -20.30
CA ILE A 187 -2.33 11.42 -20.06
C ILE A 187 -3.21 10.20 -20.42
N ILE A 188 -4.34 10.40 -21.06
CA ILE A 188 -5.17 9.30 -21.57
C ILE A 188 -5.01 9.28 -23.10
N GLU A 189 -4.09 8.47 -23.62
CA GLU A 189 -4.15 7.89 -24.96
C GLU A 189 -4.65 6.45 -24.85
#